data_5424cecbb6cba6578cdb9224b4e18a70
#
_entry.id   5424cecbb6cba6578cdb9224b4e18a70
#
_cell.length_a   1.000
_cell.length_b   1.000
_cell.length_c   1.000
_cell.angle_alpha   90.00
_cell.angle_beta   90.00
_cell.angle_gamma   90.00
#
_symmetry.space_group_name_H-M   'P 1'
#
loop_
_entity.id
_entity.type
_entity.pdbx_description
1 polymer ?
#
loop_
_entity_poly.entity_id
_entity_poly.type
_entity_poly.pdbx_seq_one_letter_code
_entity_poly.pdbx_strand_id
1 'polypeptide(L)'
;MLDEEGFSLEVKAGAVNKFSIAPDGVELSTPKSEVMWTYAAATSDDTYEAKGLVLTPDKGMLSAVQYNALKDNENLVVELYRGTELVSEIVPSIELPATPTYDTDVQTVDLKLVGDLAQSAEYVVKAVYTNDDKTVVTITIPVSVTGIPEIPMLEQTLELPYNAASSTGHHVAVEEFRALLWESLDQTARAQFGEETFMQLSWTSDMAKDEAGNYATVGASGKNINFVFGKAAALNVSYTVKNLFTTADPVLTFEAVLHVTVTAPEIELLRGSSLSDDDRAQAVMKIEGSTLQIDAFDLSKTWYIAKDAPAEAKVVYATQAEGAVITDATLDWGTCDELSIVVTAQVMYGGKALGEPKTFTVSIADPIADATIAVETGKLVAKVDEDVTLDVATLLTLKAVNDVNVFDGSTNAQNTNTAVAATIEYGEAVVSIPDGRVKFDAESHVLTVVEGGDLELMKEITVTIPVKYVYTFGERTAQIVVNVTK
;
A
#
# COMPACT_ATOMS: atom_id res chain seq x y z
N MET A 1 -63.74 -37.22 53.26
CA MET A 1 -63.05 -37.09 54.51
C MET A 1 -62.60 -35.62 54.59
N LEU A 2 -63.14 -34.93 55.59
CA LEU A 2 -62.73 -33.53 55.85
C LEU A 2 -61.52 -33.61 56.77
N ASP A 3 -60.40 -33.08 56.43
CA ASP A 3 -59.27 -32.89 57.34
C ASP A 3 -59.12 -31.40 57.69
N GLU A 4 -58.24 -31.09 58.57
CA GLU A 4 -58.11 -29.74 59.13
C GLU A 4 -57.54 -28.73 58.11
N GLU A 5 -57.10 -29.18 56.95
CA GLU A 5 -56.49 -28.33 55.89
C GLU A 5 -57.37 -28.11 54.69
N GLY A 6 -58.57 -28.61 54.68
CA GLY A 6 -59.55 -28.50 53.63
C GLY A 6 -60.19 -29.81 53.20
N PHE A 7 -61.07 -29.77 52.23
CA PHE A 7 -61.64 -30.99 51.71
C PHE A 7 -61.28 -31.15 50.21
N SER A 8 -61.06 -32.42 49.90
CA SER A 8 -60.89 -32.85 48.53
C SER A 8 -62.08 -33.74 48.14
N LEU A 9 -62.86 -33.41 47.15
CA LEU A 9 -63.93 -34.23 46.67
C LEU A 9 -63.45 -34.93 45.38
N GLU A 10 -63.29 -36.25 45.45
CA GLU A 10 -63.03 -37.07 44.27
C GLU A 10 -64.35 -37.65 43.79
N VAL A 11 -64.87 -37.20 42.63
CA VAL A 11 -66.05 -37.75 42.01
C VAL A 11 -65.64 -38.78 40.94
N LYS A 12 -65.84 -40.05 41.25
CA LYS A 12 -65.61 -41.16 40.32
C LYS A 12 -66.85 -41.42 39.49
N ALA A 13 -66.99 -40.75 38.40
CA ALA A 13 -67.86 -41.22 37.31
C ALA A 13 -67.44 -40.53 36.01
N GLY A 14 -66.58 -41.18 35.25
CA GLY A 14 -66.40 -40.89 33.83
C GLY A 14 -65.42 -39.77 33.50
N ALA A 15 -65.40 -38.68 34.19
CA ALA A 15 -64.37 -37.64 34.07
C ALA A 15 -63.94 -37.19 35.45
N VAL A 16 -62.64 -37.20 35.70
CA VAL A 16 -62.09 -36.81 36.98
C VAL A 16 -61.76 -35.33 36.94
N ASN A 17 -62.71 -34.52 37.39
CA ASN A 17 -62.37 -33.14 37.75
C ASN A 17 -61.89 -33.13 39.20
N LYS A 18 -60.64 -32.90 39.42
CA LYS A 18 -60.10 -32.66 40.75
C LYS A 18 -60.39 -31.23 41.16
N PHE A 19 -61.10 -31.09 42.25
CA PHE A 19 -61.28 -29.77 42.86
C PHE A 19 -60.43 -29.74 44.12
N SER A 20 -59.55 -28.74 44.15
CA SER A 20 -58.84 -28.41 45.35
C SER A 20 -59.23 -26.99 45.74
N ILE A 21 -59.80 -26.82 46.91
CA ILE A 21 -59.97 -25.51 47.51
C ILE A 21 -58.73 -25.29 48.39
N ALA A 22 -57.79 -24.54 47.80
CA ALA A 22 -56.62 -24.15 48.59
C ALA A 22 -56.89 -22.79 49.24
N PRO A 23 -56.85 -22.71 50.63
CA PRO A 23 -57.10 -21.45 51.33
C PRO A 23 -56.07 -20.33 50.94
N ASP A 24 -54.96 -20.71 50.40
CA ASP A 24 -53.85 -19.78 50.03
C ASP A 24 -53.75 -19.44 48.54
N GLY A 25 -54.81 -19.82 47.73
CA GLY A 25 -54.83 -19.48 46.34
C GLY A 25 -54.48 -20.63 45.37
N VAL A 26 -54.48 -20.33 44.09
CA VAL A 26 -54.13 -21.24 42.98
C VAL A 26 -52.92 -20.68 42.27
N GLU A 27 -51.92 -21.52 42.07
CA GLU A 27 -50.69 -21.17 41.33
C GLU A 27 -50.55 -22.11 40.16
N LEU A 28 -50.36 -21.53 38.96
CA LEU A 28 -50.20 -22.24 37.68
C LEU A 28 -48.96 -21.72 37.00
N SER A 29 -48.26 -22.58 36.31
CA SER A 29 -47.13 -22.17 35.50
C SER A 29 -47.07 -22.93 34.18
N THR A 30 -46.29 -22.38 33.24
CA THR A 30 -45.89 -23.10 32.03
C THR A 30 -44.45 -23.60 32.22
N PRO A 31 -44.07 -24.71 31.56
CA PRO A 31 -42.65 -25.14 31.56
C PRO A 31 -41.74 -24.07 31.02
N LYS A 32 -40.54 -23.95 31.56
CA LYS A 32 -39.57 -22.90 31.16
C LYS A 32 -39.16 -22.97 29.70
N SER A 33 -39.29 -24.12 29.06
CA SER A 33 -38.96 -24.36 27.66
C SER A 33 -40.08 -24.07 26.66
N GLU A 34 -41.27 -23.68 27.12
CA GLU A 34 -42.44 -23.47 26.24
C GLU A 34 -42.37 -22.17 25.50
N VAL A 35 -41.80 -21.10 26.07
CA VAL A 35 -41.69 -19.80 25.40
C VAL A 35 -40.23 -19.42 25.25
N MET A 36 -39.72 -19.69 24.07
CA MET A 36 -38.36 -19.33 23.68
C MET A 36 -38.42 -18.50 22.38
N TRP A 37 -38.21 -17.22 22.51
CA TRP A 37 -38.25 -16.32 21.35
C TRP A 37 -36.85 -15.86 20.98
N THR A 38 -36.67 -15.56 19.69
CA THR A 38 -35.57 -14.77 19.18
C THR A 38 -36.12 -13.38 18.83
N TYR A 39 -35.25 -12.40 18.79
CA TYR A 39 -35.63 -11.05 18.33
C TYR A 39 -36.33 -11.05 16.97
N ALA A 40 -36.08 -12.06 16.11
CA ALA A 40 -36.72 -12.23 14.80
C ALA A 40 -38.12 -12.87 14.87
N ALA A 41 -38.58 -13.27 16.05
CA ALA A 41 -39.92 -13.88 16.23
C ALA A 41 -41.03 -12.85 16.32
N ALA A 42 -40.71 -11.54 16.31
CA ALA A 42 -41.72 -10.49 16.28
C ALA A 42 -42.54 -10.54 14.98
N THR A 43 -43.84 -10.41 15.14
CA THR A 43 -44.72 -10.08 14.04
C THR A 43 -44.70 -8.56 13.76
N SER A 44 -45.54 -8.05 12.84
CA SER A 44 -45.64 -6.59 12.65
C SER A 44 -45.85 -5.85 13.97
N ASP A 45 -45.24 -4.66 14.14
CA ASP A 45 -45.40 -3.77 15.30
C ASP A 45 -44.82 -4.32 16.62
N ASP A 46 -43.65 -4.95 16.59
CA ASP A 46 -42.93 -5.47 17.77
C ASP A 46 -43.81 -6.36 18.66
N THR A 47 -44.63 -7.19 18.03
CA THR A 47 -45.56 -8.10 18.70
C THR A 47 -45.04 -9.53 18.70
N TYR A 48 -44.97 -10.13 19.88
CA TYR A 48 -44.56 -11.52 20.09
C TYR A 48 -45.76 -12.33 20.63
N GLU A 49 -46.07 -13.47 20.04
CA GLU A 49 -47.22 -14.31 20.42
C GLU A 49 -46.79 -15.74 20.61
N ALA A 50 -47.34 -16.35 21.67
CA ALA A 50 -47.29 -17.79 21.90
C ALA A 50 -48.71 -18.29 22.20
N LYS A 51 -49.17 -19.28 21.47
CA LYS A 51 -50.55 -19.78 21.58
C LYS A 51 -50.60 -21.19 22.16
N GLY A 52 -51.66 -21.44 22.94
CA GLY A 52 -51.95 -22.77 23.45
C GLY A 52 -50.95 -23.23 24.50
N LEU A 53 -50.35 -22.31 25.28
CA LEU A 53 -49.42 -22.66 26.34
C LEU A 53 -50.16 -23.47 27.42
N VAL A 54 -49.65 -24.66 27.72
CA VAL A 54 -50.22 -25.57 28.71
C VAL A 54 -49.90 -25.12 30.11
N LEU A 55 -50.94 -24.91 30.93
CA LEU A 55 -50.83 -24.56 32.31
C LEU A 55 -50.71 -25.81 33.19
N THR A 56 -49.68 -25.89 33.99
CA THR A 56 -49.48 -26.95 34.99
C THR A 56 -49.79 -26.38 36.38
N PRO A 57 -50.61 -27.05 37.20
CA PRO A 57 -50.87 -26.57 38.52
C PRO A 57 -49.64 -26.82 39.46
N ASP A 58 -49.09 -25.75 40.00
CA ASP A 58 -48.05 -25.80 41.04
C ASP A 58 -48.71 -25.90 42.42
N LYS A 59 -49.85 -25.24 42.61
CA LYS A 59 -50.63 -25.27 43.82
C LYS A 59 -52.11 -25.10 43.49
N GLY A 60 -52.91 -26.00 43.94
CA GLY A 60 -54.38 -26.02 43.70
C GLY A 60 -54.71 -26.33 42.23
N MET A 61 -55.97 -26.16 41.86
CA MET A 61 -56.45 -26.28 40.48
C MET A 61 -57.54 -25.25 40.24
N LEU A 62 -57.58 -24.69 39.02
CA LEU A 62 -58.71 -23.85 38.60
C LEU A 62 -59.96 -24.70 38.38
N SER A 63 -61.03 -24.34 39.06
CA SER A 63 -62.34 -24.82 38.69
C SER A 63 -62.78 -24.14 37.37
N ALA A 64 -63.73 -24.75 36.70
CA ALA A 64 -64.32 -24.15 35.49
C ALA A 64 -64.93 -22.77 35.73
N VAL A 65 -65.46 -22.55 36.93
CA VAL A 65 -66.00 -21.24 37.33
C VAL A 65 -64.90 -20.20 37.48
N GLN A 66 -63.82 -20.57 38.14
CA GLN A 66 -62.66 -19.68 38.29
C GLN A 66 -61.97 -19.40 36.98
N TYR A 67 -61.82 -20.38 36.13
CA TYR A 67 -61.28 -20.22 34.77
C TYR A 67 -62.14 -19.27 33.90
N ASN A 68 -63.46 -19.44 33.92
CA ASN A 68 -64.37 -18.55 33.21
C ASN A 68 -64.35 -17.13 33.80
N ALA A 69 -64.19 -17.00 35.11
CA ALA A 69 -64.09 -15.70 35.75
C ALA A 69 -62.79 -14.93 35.40
N LEU A 70 -61.70 -15.63 35.13
CA LEU A 70 -60.47 -15.04 34.63
C LEU A 70 -60.64 -14.41 33.25
N LYS A 71 -61.50 -15.01 32.40
CA LYS A 71 -61.67 -14.64 31.00
C LYS A 71 -62.37 -13.29 30.84
N ASP A 72 -63.30 -12.97 31.69
CA ASP A 72 -64.16 -11.79 31.55
C ASP A 72 -63.78 -10.66 32.53
N ASN A 73 -62.52 -10.59 32.97
CA ASN A 73 -62.23 -9.88 34.20
C ASN A 73 -61.44 -8.61 34.13
N GLU A 74 -62.05 -7.54 34.57
CA GLU A 74 -61.43 -6.23 34.77
C GLU A 74 -60.37 -6.20 35.88
N ASN A 75 -60.28 -7.26 36.70
CA ASN A 75 -59.36 -7.37 37.83
C ASN A 75 -58.12 -8.24 37.56
N LEU A 76 -57.91 -8.65 36.31
CA LEU A 76 -56.68 -9.35 35.88
C LEU A 76 -55.54 -8.37 35.68
N VAL A 77 -54.53 -8.48 36.51
CA VAL A 77 -53.31 -7.68 36.37
C VAL A 77 -52.24 -8.57 35.73
N VAL A 78 -51.70 -8.15 34.59
CA VAL A 78 -50.62 -8.86 33.88
C VAL A 78 -49.37 -7.99 33.91
N GLU A 79 -48.29 -8.50 34.43
CA GLU A 79 -47.06 -7.81 34.61
C GLU A 79 -45.88 -8.63 34.06
N LEU A 80 -44.90 -7.97 33.52
CA LEU A 80 -43.64 -8.56 33.02
C LEU A 80 -42.51 -8.21 33.98
N TYR A 81 -41.75 -9.22 34.37
CA TYR A 81 -40.59 -9.05 35.25
C TYR A 81 -39.32 -9.54 34.56
N ARG A 82 -38.22 -8.83 34.76
CA ARG A 82 -36.85 -9.27 34.47
C ARG A 82 -36.13 -9.46 35.84
N GLY A 83 -35.97 -10.72 36.26
CA GLY A 83 -35.57 -11.02 37.63
C GLY A 83 -36.62 -10.54 38.62
N THR A 84 -36.31 -9.52 39.41
CA THR A 84 -37.23 -8.89 40.38
C THR A 84 -37.74 -7.51 39.95
N GLU A 85 -37.26 -7.00 38.80
CA GLU A 85 -37.64 -5.68 38.32
C GLU A 85 -38.87 -5.77 37.41
N LEU A 86 -39.83 -4.87 37.60
CA LEU A 86 -40.98 -4.69 36.72
C LEU A 86 -40.53 -4.02 35.43
N VAL A 87 -40.87 -4.60 34.29
CA VAL A 87 -40.59 -4.06 32.94
C VAL A 87 -41.83 -3.32 32.48
N SER A 88 -41.72 -2.02 32.28
CA SER A 88 -42.85 -1.14 31.91
C SER A 88 -42.93 -0.81 30.44
N GLU A 89 -41.83 -0.93 29.73
CA GLU A 89 -41.71 -0.61 28.31
C GLU A 89 -42.26 -1.74 27.39
N ILE A 90 -42.45 -2.94 27.92
CA ILE A 90 -43.03 -4.07 27.22
C ILE A 90 -44.38 -4.39 27.86
N VAL A 91 -45.42 -4.41 27.07
CA VAL A 91 -46.81 -4.63 27.55
C VAL A 91 -47.17 -6.10 27.40
N PRO A 92 -47.30 -6.84 28.53
CA PRO A 92 -47.72 -8.21 28.50
C PRO A 92 -49.26 -8.28 28.52
N SER A 93 -49.82 -9.28 27.84
CA SER A 93 -51.22 -9.67 27.95
C SER A 93 -51.37 -11.18 27.80
N ILE A 94 -52.38 -11.73 28.43
CA ILE A 94 -52.74 -13.11 28.26
C ILE A 94 -54.23 -13.22 27.81
N GLU A 95 -54.49 -14.18 26.94
CA GLU A 95 -55.86 -14.54 26.56
C GLU A 95 -56.12 -15.98 26.88
N LEU A 96 -57.31 -16.23 27.44
CA LEU A 96 -57.78 -17.58 27.72
C LEU A 96 -58.70 -18.05 26.59
N PRO A 97 -58.56 -19.28 26.10
CA PRO A 97 -59.39 -19.77 25.01
C PRO A 97 -60.87 -19.65 25.31
N ALA A 98 -61.66 -19.37 24.29
CA ALA A 98 -63.06 -19.01 24.41
C ALA A 98 -63.97 -20.11 25.01
N THR A 99 -63.52 -21.37 25.00
CA THR A 99 -64.27 -22.50 25.57
C THR A 99 -63.35 -23.46 26.26
N PRO A 100 -63.35 -23.53 27.59
CA PRO A 100 -62.72 -24.65 28.24
C PRO A 100 -63.52 -25.92 27.85
N THR A 101 -62.87 -26.83 27.16
CA THR A 101 -63.43 -28.16 26.95
C THR A 101 -63.23 -28.92 28.22
N TYR A 102 -64.34 -29.15 28.93
CA TYR A 102 -64.39 -29.88 30.22
C TYR A 102 -63.87 -31.33 30.10
N ASP A 103 -63.66 -31.81 28.90
CA ASP A 103 -63.18 -33.16 28.61
C ASP A 103 -61.66 -33.31 28.59
N THR A 104 -60.91 -32.23 28.74
CA THR A 104 -59.46 -32.29 28.80
C THR A 104 -58.94 -31.65 30.11
N ASP A 105 -58.14 -32.40 30.85
CA ASP A 105 -57.46 -31.93 32.06
C ASP A 105 -56.41 -30.86 31.76
N VAL A 106 -56.40 -30.29 30.58
CA VAL A 106 -55.42 -29.37 30.07
C VAL A 106 -56.03 -27.97 29.95
N GLN A 107 -55.53 -27.05 30.73
CA GLN A 107 -55.81 -25.62 30.63
C GLN A 107 -54.74 -24.96 29.81
N THR A 108 -55.09 -24.09 28.89
CA THR A 108 -54.14 -23.38 28.05
C THR A 108 -54.37 -21.88 28.12
N VAL A 109 -53.31 -21.14 27.80
CA VAL A 109 -53.34 -19.68 27.71
C VAL A 109 -52.54 -19.23 26.48
N ASP A 110 -53.01 -18.17 25.85
CA ASP A 110 -52.24 -17.47 24.83
C ASP A 110 -51.54 -16.29 25.47
N LEU A 111 -50.25 -16.11 25.14
CA LEU A 111 -49.42 -14.99 25.63
C LEU A 111 -49.13 -14.06 24.47
N LYS A 112 -49.21 -12.76 24.73
CA LYS A 112 -48.79 -11.72 23.84
C LYS A 112 -47.96 -10.71 24.57
N LEU A 113 -46.78 -10.33 24.03
CA LEU A 113 -45.96 -9.21 24.46
C LEU A 113 -45.89 -8.19 23.32
N VAL A 114 -46.00 -6.91 23.67
CA VAL A 114 -45.84 -5.80 22.69
C VAL A 114 -44.74 -4.89 23.20
N GLY A 115 -43.66 -4.74 22.44
CA GLY A 115 -42.51 -3.94 22.79
C GLY A 115 -41.22 -4.53 22.23
N ASP A 116 -40.14 -3.81 22.40
CA ASP A 116 -38.82 -4.20 21.88
C ASP A 116 -38.13 -5.23 22.79
N LEU A 117 -37.96 -6.45 22.32
CA LEU A 117 -37.21 -7.53 22.95
C LEU A 117 -35.76 -7.66 22.39
N ALA A 118 -35.14 -6.55 22.03
CA ALA A 118 -33.80 -6.54 21.41
C ALA A 118 -32.70 -7.11 22.32
N GLN A 119 -32.90 -7.14 23.63
CA GLN A 119 -31.92 -7.63 24.57
C GLN A 119 -32.19 -9.08 24.98
N SER A 120 -31.14 -9.90 25.03
CA SER A 120 -31.22 -11.25 25.59
C SER A 120 -31.56 -11.18 27.07
N ALA A 121 -32.65 -11.79 27.46
CA ALA A 121 -33.06 -11.80 28.85
C ALA A 121 -34.02 -12.96 29.16
N GLU A 122 -34.06 -13.33 30.46
CA GLU A 122 -35.07 -14.17 31.04
C GLU A 122 -36.15 -13.30 31.67
N TYR A 123 -37.35 -13.42 31.16
CA TYR A 123 -38.52 -12.71 31.69
C TYR A 123 -39.48 -13.66 32.35
N VAL A 124 -40.34 -13.12 33.18
CA VAL A 124 -41.44 -13.84 33.77
C VAL A 124 -42.70 -13.00 33.67
N VAL A 125 -43.66 -13.50 32.94
CA VAL A 125 -45.02 -12.91 32.94
C VAL A 125 -45.77 -13.45 34.16
N LYS A 126 -46.32 -12.55 34.98
CA LYS A 126 -47.21 -12.89 36.11
C LYS A 126 -48.56 -12.28 35.81
N ALA A 127 -49.55 -13.13 35.72
CA ALA A 127 -50.91 -12.70 35.67
C ALA A 127 -51.58 -13.04 37.03
N VAL A 128 -52.07 -12.02 37.70
CA VAL A 128 -52.71 -12.15 39.01
C VAL A 128 -54.17 -11.73 38.96
N TYR A 129 -55.01 -12.59 39.41
CA TYR A 129 -56.43 -12.38 39.48
C TYR A 129 -56.91 -12.63 40.93
N THR A 130 -57.76 -11.74 41.43
CA THR A 130 -58.43 -11.92 42.70
C THR A 130 -59.89 -12.14 42.46
N ASN A 131 -60.37 -13.34 42.78
CA ASN A 131 -61.76 -13.70 42.62
C ASN A 131 -62.65 -13.04 43.72
N ASP A 132 -63.96 -13.03 43.49
CA ASP A 132 -64.95 -12.47 44.42
C ASP A 132 -64.92 -13.13 45.82
N ASP A 133 -64.57 -14.42 45.84
CA ASP A 133 -64.36 -15.16 47.10
C ASP A 133 -63.02 -14.88 47.82
N LYS A 134 -62.23 -13.93 47.28
CA LYS A 134 -60.88 -13.56 47.73
C LYS A 134 -59.79 -14.58 47.40
N THR A 135 -60.07 -15.61 46.61
CA THR A 135 -59.05 -16.52 46.13
C THR A 135 -58.18 -15.79 45.10
N VAL A 136 -56.89 -15.83 45.32
CA VAL A 136 -55.89 -15.28 44.41
C VAL A 136 -55.46 -16.39 43.47
N VAL A 137 -55.53 -16.12 42.14
CA VAL A 137 -55.01 -17.00 41.11
C VAL A 137 -53.77 -16.33 40.51
N THR A 138 -52.66 -17.02 40.49
CA THR A 138 -51.41 -16.56 39.90
C THR A 138 -51.03 -17.48 38.75
N ILE A 139 -50.85 -16.92 37.55
CA ILE A 139 -50.30 -17.63 36.42
C ILE A 139 -48.87 -17.08 36.17
N THR A 140 -47.90 -17.98 36.07
CA THR A 140 -46.52 -17.65 35.85
C THR A 140 -46.05 -18.25 34.52
N ILE A 141 -45.59 -17.41 33.61
CA ILE A 141 -45.10 -17.84 32.31
C ILE A 141 -43.67 -17.41 32.17
N PRO A 142 -42.68 -18.30 32.28
CA PRO A 142 -41.31 -18.00 31.94
C PRO A 142 -41.15 -17.77 30.47
N VAL A 143 -40.44 -16.71 30.10
CA VAL A 143 -40.16 -16.33 28.71
C VAL A 143 -38.65 -16.15 28.55
N SER A 144 -38.03 -16.95 27.71
CA SER A 144 -36.62 -16.80 27.37
C SER A 144 -36.50 -16.08 26.03
N VAL A 145 -35.79 -14.97 26.01
CA VAL A 145 -35.56 -14.19 24.83
C VAL A 145 -34.08 -14.21 24.49
N THR A 146 -33.77 -14.66 23.30
CA THR A 146 -32.46 -14.44 22.69
C THR A 146 -32.56 -13.16 21.84
N GLY A 147 -32.04 -12.08 22.37
CA GLY A 147 -32.03 -10.79 21.74
C GLY A 147 -31.06 -10.71 20.55
N ILE A 148 -30.93 -9.52 20.04
CA ILE A 148 -29.94 -9.21 18.99
C ILE A 148 -28.56 -9.54 19.56
N PRO A 149 -27.74 -10.35 18.89
CA PRO A 149 -26.38 -10.59 19.33
C PRO A 149 -25.58 -9.29 19.30
N GLU A 150 -24.84 -9.02 20.33
CA GLU A 150 -23.77 -8.04 20.26
C GLU A 150 -22.71 -8.59 19.29
N ILE A 151 -22.70 -8.08 18.09
CA ILE A 151 -21.63 -8.39 17.15
C ILE A 151 -20.46 -7.48 17.52
N PRO A 152 -19.35 -8.04 18.02
CA PRO A 152 -18.19 -7.22 18.34
C PRO A 152 -17.70 -6.53 17.07
N MET A 153 -17.10 -5.37 17.21
CA MET A 153 -16.39 -4.72 16.10
C MET A 153 -15.37 -5.71 15.54
N LEU A 154 -15.50 -6.03 14.27
CA LEU A 154 -14.61 -6.96 13.60
C LEU A 154 -13.42 -6.19 13.06
N GLU A 155 -12.20 -6.60 13.41
CA GLU A 155 -10.97 -6.07 12.88
C GLU A 155 -10.29 -7.13 12.01
N GLN A 156 -9.92 -6.75 10.79
CA GLN A 156 -9.20 -7.62 9.87
C GLN A 156 -8.08 -6.84 9.17
N THR A 157 -7.00 -7.54 8.88
CA THR A 157 -5.92 -7.02 8.04
C THR A 157 -6.00 -7.67 6.67
N LEU A 158 -5.91 -6.86 5.62
CA LEU A 158 -5.99 -7.31 4.25
C LEU A 158 -4.83 -6.71 3.46
N GLU A 159 -4.11 -7.55 2.74
CA GLU A 159 -3.09 -7.13 1.80
C GLU A 159 -3.64 -7.18 0.38
N LEU A 160 -3.60 -6.05 -0.32
CA LEU A 160 -4.10 -5.91 -1.67
C LEU A 160 -2.97 -5.51 -2.62
N PRO A 161 -2.74 -6.24 -3.70
CA PRO A 161 -1.72 -5.87 -4.68
C PRO A 161 -2.13 -4.59 -5.42
N TYR A 162 -1.19 -3.65 -5.55
CA TYR A 162 -1.37 -2.47 -6.37
C TYR A 162 -1.49 -2.84 -7.85
N ASN A 163 -2.56 -2.40 -8.49
CA ASN A 163 -2.80 -2.64 -9.91
C ASN A 163 -2.76 -1.33 -10.70
N ALA A 164 -1.69 -1.10 -11.45
CA ALA A 164 -1.50 0.09 -12.28
C ALA A 164 -2.37 0.11 -13.55
N ALA A 165 -2.88 -1.04 -13.99
CA ALA A 165 -3.68 -1.16 -15.21
C ALA A 165 -5.09 -0.58 -15.09
N SER A 166 -5.56 -0.27 -13.87
CA SER A 166 -6.90 0.29 -13.66
C SER A 166 -7.00 1.71 -14.22
N SER A 167 -7.91 1.92 -15.14
CA SER A 167 -8.14 3.24 -15.78
C SER A 167 -8.83 4.25 -14.87
N THR A 168 -9.51 3.80 -13.81
CA THR A 168 -10.29 4.62 -12.87
C THR A 168 -9.68 4.69 -11.48
N GLY A 169 -8.44 4.28 -11.34
CA GLY A 169 -7.76 4.01 -10.10
C GLY A 169 -7.49 2.50 -9.98
N HIS A 170 -7.16 2.03 -8.80
CA HIS A 170 -6.85 0.62 -8.57
C HIS A 170 -8.05 -0.03 -7.88
N HIS A 171 -8.79 -0.85 -8.63
CA HIS A 171 -9.95 -1.56 -8.11
C HIS A 171 -9.55 -2.93 -7.63
N VAL A 172 -9.98 -3.26 -6.42
CA VAL A 172 -9.89 -4.61 -5.89
C VAL A 172 -11.26 -5.01 -5.38
N ALA A 173 -11.81 -6.06 -5.96
CA ALA A 173 -13.02 -6.69 -5.44
C ALA A 173 -12.62 -7.66 -4.33
N VAL A 174 -13.21 -7.51 -3.16
CA VAL A 174 -12.84 -8.29 -1.98
C VAL A 174 -13.97 -9.25 -1.62
N GLU A 175 -14.19 -10.25 -2.46
CA GLU A 175 -15.16 -11.32 -2.14
C GLU A 175 -14.72 -12.15 -0.93
N GLU A 176 -13.43 -12.46 -0.87
CA GLU A 176 -12.81 -13.25 0.21
C GLU A 176 -12.97 -12.58 1.58
N PHE A 177 -13.11 -11.28 1.62
CA PHE A 177 -13.31 -10.54 2.85
C PHE A 177 -14.59 -10.94 3.61
N ARG A 178 -15.67 -11.25 2.90
CA ARG A 178 -16.90 -11.75 3.53
C ARG A 178 -16.68 -13.07 4.24
N ALA A 179 -15.91 -13.96 3.63
CA ALA A 179 -15.58 -15.24 4.26
C ALA A 179 -14.78 -15.01 5.55
N LEU A 180 -13.80 -14.11 5.53
CA LEU A 180 -13.03 -13.76 6.72
C LEU A 180 -13.92 -13.17 7.82
N LEU A 181 -14.84 -12.26 7.48
CA LEU A 181 -15.79 -11.72 8.45
C LEU A 181 -16.72 -12.81 9.00
N TRP A 182 -17.21 -13.69 8.15
CA TRP A 182 -18.02 -14.80 8.56
C TRP A 182 -17.28 -15.74 9.52
N GLU A 183 -16.02 -16.04 9.22
CA GLU A 183 -15.18 -16.86 10.06
C GLU A 183 -14.86 -16.22 11.42
N SER A 184 -14.84 -14.91 11.51
CA SER A 184 -14.59 -14.19 12.75
C SER A 184 -15.82 -14.10 13.66
N LEU A 185 -17.03 -14.36 13.15
CA LEU A 185 -18.24 -14.43 13.97
C LEU A 185 -18.21 -15.66 14.89
N ASP A 186 -18.70 -15.49 16.11
CA ASP A 186 -18.88 -16.61 17.01
C ASP A 186 -20.01 -17.56 16.54
N GLN A 187 -20.10 -18.73 17.16
CA GLN A 187 -21.06 -19.74 16.77
C GLN A 187 -22.52 -19.26 16.92
N THR A 188 -22.81 -18.41 17.90
CA THR A 188 -24.13 -17.87 18.16
C THR A 188 -24.55 -16.92 17.06
N ALA A 189 -23.69 -15.97 16.72
CA ALA A 189 -23.91 -15.03 15.64
C ALA A 189 -24.08 -15.76 14.30
N ARG A 190 -23.22 -16.73 13.99
CA ARG A 190 -23.36 -17.56 12.77
C ARG A 190 -24.70 -18.30 12.71
N ALA A 191 -25.12 -18.87 13.82
CA ALA A 191 -26.40 -19.59 13.90
C ALA A 191 -27.61 -18.67 13.68
N GLN A 192 -27.52 -17.42 14.08
CA GLN A 192 -28.59 -16.45 13.91
C GLN A 192 -28.70 -15.89 12.49
N PHE A 193 -27.56 -15.57 11.86
CA PHE A 193 -27.58 -15.02 10.51
C PHE A 193 -27.81 -16.06 9.43
N GLY A 194 -27.23 -17.25 9.57
CA GLY A 194 -27.02 -18.17 8.46
C GLY A 194 -26.04 -17.61 7.43
N GLU A 195 -25.19 -18.46 6.88
CA GLU A 195 -24.15 -18.05 5.93
C GLU A 195 -24.72 -17.38 4.68
N GLU A 196 -25.76 -17.93 4.12
CA GLU A 196 -26.39 -17.38 2.91
C GLU A 196 -26.93 -15.97 3.14
N THR A 197 -27.59 -15.73 4.26
CA THR A 197 -28.12 -14.41 4.65
C THR A 197 -26.99 -13.43 4.87
N PHE A 198 -25.95 -13.83 5.59
CA PHE A 198 -24.79 -12.99 5.84
C PHE A 198 -24.11 -12.55 4.53
N MET A 199 -23.94 -13.47 3.59
CA MET A 199 -23.37 -13.17 2.27
C MET A 199 -24.23 -12.25 1.41
N GLN A 200 -25.51 -12.06 1.75
CA GLN A 200 -26.43 -11.16 1.06
C GLN A 200 -26.64 -9.82 1.75
N LEU A 201 -26.01 -9.57 2.89
CA LEU A 201 -26.13 -8.30 3.61
C LEU A 201 -25.79 -7.10 2.72
N SER A 202 -26.57 -6.06 2.87
CA SER A 202 -26.26 -4.76 2.29
C SER A 202 -25.11 -4.12 3.04
N TRP A 203 -24.14 -3.65 2.30
CA TRP A 203 -22.91 -3.07 2.86
C TRP A 203 -22.85 -1.60 2.49
N THR A 204 -22.51 -0.77 3.45
CA THR A 204 -22.14 0.62 3.20
C THR A 204 -20.70 0.81 3.61
N SER A 205 -19.99 1.68 2.92
CA SER A 205 -18.62 2.02 3.28
C SER A 205 -18.58 3.45 3.78
N ASP A 206 -17.91 3.65 4.91
CA ASP A 206 -17.71 4.98 5.50
C ASP A 206 -16.41 5.64 5.00
N MET A 207 -15.69 4.99 4.12
CA MET A 207 -14.50 5.57 3.52
C MET A 207 -14.88 6.55 2.42
N ALA A 208 -14.99 7.82 2.78
CA ALA A 208 -15.07 8.91 1.83
C ALA A 208 -13.78 9.00 1.01
N LYS A 209 -13.87 9.56 -0.19
CA LYS A 209 -12.71 9.79 -1.05
C LYS A 209 -11.72 10.75 -0.37
N ASP A 210 -10.51 10.28 -0.09
CA ASP A 210 -9.42 11.08 0.46
C ASP A 210 -8.71 11.93 -0.62
N GLU A 211 -7.74 12.75 -0.22
CA GLU A 211 -6.95 13.59 -1.14
C GLU A 211 -6.13 12.77 -2.14
N ALA A 212 -5.70 11.58 -1.75
CA ALA A 212 -5.00 10.64 -2.63
C ALA A 212 -5.93 9.93 -3.62
N GLY A 213 -7.24 10.10 -3.44
CA GLY A 213 -8.27 9.47 -4.27
C GLY A 213 -8.65 8.06 -3.84
N ASN A 214 -8.27 7.64 -2.63
CA ASN A 214 -8.66 6.35 -2.08
C ASN A 214 -10.07 6.41 -1.53
N TYR A 215 -10.87 5.40 -1.81
CA TYR A 215 -12.21 5.23 -1.25
C TYR A 215 -12.66 3.78 -1.37
N ALA A 216 -13.71 3.42 -0.64
CA ALA A 216 -14.36 2.13 -0.80
C ALA A 216 -15.81 2.32 -1.24
N THR A 217 -16.30 1.47 -2.11
CA THR A 217 -17.67 1.49 -2.62
C THR A 217 -18.29 0.12 -2.59
N VAL A 218 -19.60 0.08 -2.40
CA VAL A 218 -20.35 -1.16 -2.56
C VAL A 218 -20.53 -1.46 -4.06
N GLY A 219 -20.19 -2.66 -4.48
CA GLY A 219 -20.39 -3.10 -5.86
C GLY A 219 -21.88 -3.09 -6.25
N ALA A 220 -22.17 -2.96 -7.56
CA ALA A 220 -23.53 -2.86 -8.09
C ALA A 220 -24.43 -4.04 -7.73
N SER A 221 -23.88 -5.21 -7.45
CA SER A 221 -24.62 -6.40 -7.00
C SER A 221 -24.95 -6.39 -5.50
N GLY A 222 -24.44 -5.42 -4.72
CA GLY A 222 -24.52 -5.41 -3.26
C GLY A 222 -23.73 -6.53 -2.57
N LYS A 223 -23.01 -7.35 -3.33
CA LYS A 223 -22.34 -8.55 -2.81
C LYS A 223 -20.87 -8.34 -2.45
N ASN A 224 -20.24 -7.28 -2.93
CA ASN A 224 -18.82 -7.02 -2.78
C ASN A 224 -18.55 -5.59 -2.40
N ILE A 225 -17.47 -5.37 -1.65
CA ILE A 225 -16.90 -4.05 -1.46
C ILE A 225 -15.72 -3.91 -2.41
N ASN A 226 -15.71 -2.85 -3.19
CA ASN A 226 -14.60 -2.49 -4.05
C ASN A 226 -13.75 -1.42 -3.34
N PHE A 227 -12.48 -1.71 -3.15
CA PHE A 227 -11.52 -0.72 -2.70
C PHE A 227 -10.91 -0.05 -3.93
N VAL A 228 -10.96 1.27 -3.96
CA VAL A 228 -10.38 2.06 -5.04
C VAL A 228 -9.20 2.83 -4.48
N PHE A 229 -8.03 2.57 -5.01
CA PHE A 229 -6.82 3.29 -4.66
C PHE A 229 -6.49 4.29 -5.76
N GLY A 230 -6.37 5.56 -5.39
CA GLY A 230 -5.99 6.63 -6.29
C GLY A 230 -4.56 6.46 -6.82
N LYS A 231 -4.23 7.14 -7.92
CA LYS A 231 -2.87 7.12 -8.49
C LYS A 231 -1.81 7.59 -7.50
N ALA A 232 -2.19 8.46 -6.54
CA ALA A 232 -1.31 8.96 -5.50
C ALA A 232 -1.22 8.04 -4.26
N ALA A 233 -1.93 6.91 -4.22
CA ALA A 233 -1.87 5.99 -3.09
C ALA A 233 -0.43 5.54 -2.83
N ALA A 234 0.02 5.62 -1.58
CA ALA A 234 1.34 5.13 -1.20
C ALA A 234 1.33 3.60 -1.16
N LEU A 235 2.47 3.00 -1.57
CA LEU A 235 2.66 1.55 -1.49
C LEU A 235 3.19 1.16 -0.12
N ASN A 236 2.84 -0.05 0.32
CA ASN A 236 3.24 -0.62 1.61
C ASN A 236 2.80 0.23 2.83
N VAL A 237 1.71 0.95 2.68
CA VAL A 237 1.08 1.75 3.73
C VAL A 237 -0.30 1.17 4.01
N SER A 238 -0.64 1.05 5.30
CA SER A 238 -1.96 0.58 5.72
C SER A 238 -2.96 1.72 5.75
N TYR A 239 -4.12 1.48 5.15
CA TYR A 239 -5.29 2.35 5.22
C TYR A 239 -6.34 1.71 6.12
N THR A 240 -6.96 2.52 6.98
CA THR A 240 -8.07 2.06 7.82
C THR A 240 -9.39 2.36 7.11
N VAL A 241 -10.17 1.32 6.86
CA VAL A 241 -11.49 1.44 6.22
C VAL A 241 -12.54 0.95 7.20
N LYS A 242 -13.50 1.82 7.54
CA LYS A 242 -14.67 1.45 8.31
C LYS A 242 -15.79 1.06 7.38
N ASN A 243 -16.43 -0.05 7.67
CA ASN A 243 -17.59 -0.53 6.94
C ASN A 243 -18.73 -0.74 7.90
N LEU A 244 -19.90 -0.26 7.51
CA LEU A 244 -21.15 -0.53 8.18
C LEU A 244 -21.89 -1.61 7.42
N PHE A 245 -22.37 -2.60 8.15
CA PHE A 245 -23.19 -3.68 7.65
C PHE A 245 -24.59 -3.53 8.21
N THR A 246 -25.56 -3.54 7.35
CA THR A 246 -26.96 -3.37 7.74
C THR A 246 -27.79 -4.48 7.16
N THR A 247 -28.59 -5.11 7.98
CA THR A 247 -29.66 -6.03 7.55
C THR A 247 -30.93 -5.24 7.25
N ALA A 248 -31.75 -5.74 6.35
CA ALA A 248 -33.01 -5.06 5.99
C ALA A 248 -34.13 -5.35 7.00
N ASP A 249 -34.17 -6.57 7.53
CA ASP A 249 -35.23 -6.98 8.45
C ASP A 249 -34.76 -8.19 9.29
N PRO A 250 -34.59 -8.04 10.61
CA PRO A 250 -34.58 -6.78 11.36
C PRO A 250 -33.37 -5.91 10.97
N VAL A 251 -33.48 -4.61 11.21
CA VAL A 251 -32.36 -3.70 10.97
C VAL A 251 -31.30 -3.90 12.02
N LEU A 252 -30.20 -4.56 11.63
CA LEU A 252 -29.00 -4.70 12.46
C LEU A 252 -27.88 -3.95 11.79
N THR A 253 -27.14 -3.19 12.58
CA THR A 253 -25.97 -2.49 12.10
C THR A 253 -24.76 -2.88 12.95
N PHE A 254 -23.68 -3.26 12.31
CA PHE A 254 -22.41 -3.53 12.97
C PHE A 254 -21.25 -2.98 12.18
N GLU A 255 -20.15 -2.70 12.86
CA GLU A 255 -18.95 -2.14 12.25
C GLU A 255 -17.91 -3.23 11.99
N ALA A 256 -17.24 -3.14 10.86
CA ALA A 256 -16.01 -3.85 10.59
C ALA A 256 -14.91 -2.87 10.19
N VAL A 257 -13.79 -2.94 10.87
CA VAL A 257 -12.60 -2.15 10.57
C VAL A 257 -11.62 -3.00 9.78
N LEU A 258 -11.22 -2.49 8.64
CA LEU A 258 -10.23 -3.10 7.78
C LEU A 258 -8.95 -2.28 7.78
N HIS A 259 -7.86 -2.93 8.10
CA HIS A 259 -6.51 -2.41 7.88
C HIS A 259 -6.03 -2.93 6.54
N VAL A 260 -6.15 -2.11 5.50
CA VAL A 260 -5.81 -2.48 4.13
C VAL A 260 -4.42 -1.99 3.80
N THR A 261 -3.49 -2.90 3.53
CA THR A 261 -2.14 -2.58 3.06
C THR A 261 -2.07 -2.79 1.55
N VAL A 262 -1.69 -1.76 0.81
CA VAL A 262 -1.49 -1.84 -0.64
C VAL A 262 -0.06 -2.26 -0.91
N THR A 263 0.15 -3.49 -1.34
CA THR A 263 1.48 -4.05 -1.56
C THR A 263 2.04 -3.70 -2.93
N ALA A 264 3.34 -3.46 -2.98
CA ALA A 264 4.04 -3.28 -4.25
C ALA A 264 4.18 -4.64 -4.97
N PRO A 265 4.03 -4.68 -6.31
CA PRO A 265 4.39 -5.88 -7.05
C PRO A 265 5.91 -6.10 -6.96
N GLU A 266 6.32 -7.37 -6.90
CA GLU A 266 7.72 -7.73 -6.97
C GLU A 266 8.19 -7.67 -8.42
N ILE A 267 8.99 -6.66 -8.75
CA ILE A 267 9.59 -6.48 -10.07
C ILE A 267 11.08 -6.26 -9.87
N GLU A 268 11.86 -7.24 -10.29
CA GLU A 268 13.30 -7.23 -10.12
C GLU A 268 14.01 -6.61 -11.33
N LEU A 269 15.08 -5.82 -11.06
CA LEU A 269 16.04 -5.41 -12.07
C LEU A 269 17.02 -6.54 -12.35
N LEU A 270 17.01 -7.00 -13.58
CA LEU A 270 17.90 -8.03 -14.09
C LEU A 270 19.12 -7.39 -14.76
N ARG A 271 20.29 -7.98 -14.54
CA ARG A 271 21.53 -7.54 -15.14
C ARG A 271 21.61 -7.95 -16.60
N GLY A 272 21.90 -7.00 -17.49
CA GLY A 272 22.06 -7.23 -18.92
C GLY A 272 23.51 -7.55 -19.31
N SER A 273 23.65 -8.01 -20.54
CA SER A 273 24.93 -8.48 -21.07
C SER A 273 25.96 -7.36 -21.35
N SER A 274 25.53 -6.10 -21.36
CA SER A 274 26.44 -4.96 -21.56
C SER A 274 27.13 -4.48 -20.28
N LEU A 275 26.74 -5.04 -19.12
CA LEU A 275 27.39 -4.74 -17.83
C LEU A 275 28.47 -5.77 -17.50
N SER A 276 29.64 -5.32 -17.16
CA SER A 276 30.68 -6.11 -16.53
C SER A 276 30.34 -6.37 -15.04
N ASP A 277 31.07 -7.30 -14.39
CA ASP A 277 30.79 -7.71 -13.02
C ASP A 277 30.86 -6.56 -11.98
N ASP A 278 31.57 -5.48 -12.32
CA ASP A 278 31.73 -4.27 -11.51
C ASP A 278 30.77 -3.12 -11.91
N ASP A 279 29.63 -3.47 -12.54
CA ASP A 279 28.60 -2.53 -12.97
C ASP A 279 29.10 -1.43 -13.92
N ARG A 280 29.95 -1.81 -14.88
CA ARG A 280 30.45 -0.92 -15.91
C ARG A 280 30.01 -1.37 -17.28
N ALA A 281 29.72 -0.40 -18.13
CA ALA A 281 29.44 -0.60 -19.55
C ALA A 281 30.35 0.30 -20.38
N GLN A 282 30.57 -0.06 -21.62
CA GLN A 282 31.41 0.72 -22.52
C GLN A 282 30.63 1.10 -23.78
N ALA A 283 30.54 2.41 -24.02
CA ALA A 283 30.03 2.96 -25.26
C ALA A 283 31.12 2.96 -26.34
N VAL A 284 30.70 2.83 -27.57
CA VAL A 284 31.61 2.82 -28.70
C VAL A 284 31.88 4.26 -29.18
N MET A 285 33.15 4.57 -29.28
CA MET A 285 33.61 5.83 -29.81
C MET A 285 34.34 5.58 -31.14
N LYS A 286 34.13 6.44 -32.09
CA LYS A 286 34.75 6.39 -33.41
C LYS A 286 35.28 7.76 -33.81
N ILE A 287 36.37 7.74 -34.52
CA ILE A 287 36.88 8.94 -35.20
C ILE A 287 36.65 8.74 -36.68
N GLU A 288 35.74 9.52 -37.27
CA GLU A 288 35.45 9.51 -38.68
C GLU A 288 35.92 10.81 -39.34
N GLY A 289 36.98 10.69 -40.12
CA GLY A 289 37.62 11.88 -40.75
C GLY A 289 38.20 12.83 -39.66
N SER A 290 37.58 13.97 -39.50
CA SER A 290 37.94 14.97 -38.49
C SER A 290 36.97 15.09 -37.32
N THR A 291 36.01 14.17 -37.21
CA THR A 291 34.94 14.27 -36.21
C THR A 291 35.01 13.09 -35.22
N LEU A 292 34.97 13.41 -33.95
CA LEU A 292 34.74 12.41 -32.89
C LEU A 292 33.26 12.12 -32.82
N GLN A 293 32.89 10.84 -32.93
CA GLN A 293 31.53 10.38 -32.80
C GLN A 293 31.48 9.36 -31.64
N ILE A 294 30.59 9.60 -30.70
CA ILE A 294 30.24 8.66 -29.66
C ILE A 294 28.90 8.09 -30.04
N ASP A 295 28.87 6.79 -30.32
CA ASP A 295 27.61 6.13 -30.67
C ASP A 295 26.66 6.19 -29.46
N ALA A 296 25.39 6.48 -29.70
CA ALA A 296 24.35 6.44 -28.69
C ALA A 296 24.30 5.04 -28.03
N PHE A 297 24.28 5.01 -26.73
CA PHE A 297 24.38 3.77 -25.96
C PHE A 297 23.00 3.27 -25.55
N ASP A 298 22.71 2.01 -25.85
CA ASP A 298 21.44 1.34 -25.51
C ASP A 298 21.47 0.85 -24.06
N LEU A 299 20.84 1.62 -23.18
CA LEU A 299 20.73 1.34 -21.74
C LEU A 299 19.86 0.12 -21.43
N SER A 300 18.97 -0.28 -22.36
CA SER A 300 18.12 -1.46 -22.17
C SER A 300 18.90 -2.77 -22.04
N LYS A 301 20.16 -2.76 -22.47
CA LYS A 301 21.09 -3.89 -22.34
C LYS A 301 21.90 -3.88 -21.04
N THR A 302 21.68 -2.93 -20.16
CA THR A 302 22.32 -2.83 -18.84
C THR A 302 21.45 -3.44 -17.75
N TRP A 303 20.59 -2.67 -17.14
CA TRP A 303 19.61 -3.15 -16.19
C TRP A 303 18.23 -3.15 -16.87
N TYR A 304 17.51 -4.25 -16.82
CA TYR A 304 16.20 -4.40 -17.46
C TYR A 304 15.26 -5.20 -16.57
N ILE A 305 13.97 -5.20 -16.87
CA ILE A 305 12.97 -6.04 -16.20
C ILE A 305 12.61 -7.24 -17.10
N ALA A 306 12.12 -8.31 -16.47
CA ALA A 306 11.71 -9.51 -17.18
C ALA A 306 10.65 -9.20 -18.26
N LYS A 307 10.64 -9.97 -19.33
CA LYS A 307 9.73 -9.75 -20.46
C LYS A 307 8.26 -10.00 -20.10
N ASP A 308 8.01 -10.80 -19.08
CA ASP A 308 6.71 -11.13 -18.52
C ASP A 308 6.30 -10.18 -17.38
N ALA A 309 7.10 -9.15 -17.09
CA ALA A 309 6.71 -8.11 -16.16
C ALA A 309 5.40 -7.42 -16.60
N PRO A 310 4.61 -6.88 -15.65
CA PRO A 310 3.39 -6.14 -15.98
C PRO A 310 3.63 -5.06 -17.05
N ALA A 311 2.66 -4.89 -17.96
CA ALA A 311 2.80 -3.97 -19.10
C ALA A 311 3.08 -2.51 -18.71
N GLU A 312 2.62 -2.09 -17.54
CA GLU A 312 2.82 -0.74 -17.00
C GLU A 312 4.17 -0.57 -16.27
N ALA A 313 4.94 -1.65 -16.17
CA ALA A 313 6.27 -1.62 -15.60
C ALA A 313 7.29 -1.19 -16.66
N LYS A 314 8.19 -0.31 -16.28
CA LYS A 314 9.30 0.14 -17.12
C LYS A 314 10.52 0.47 -16.29
N VAL A 315 11.69 0.39 -16.92
CA VAL A 315 12.91 0.95 -16.35
C VAL A 315 13.05 2.39 -16.82
N VAL A 316 13.30 3.29 -15.89
CA VAL A 316 13.66 4.69 -16.18
C VAL A 316 15.12 4.89 -15.83
N TYR A 317 15.86 5.44 -16.78
CA TYR A 317 17.27 5.76 -16.59
C TYR A 317 17.43 7.26 -16.40
N ALA A 318 18.36 7.65 -15.56
CA ALA A 318 18.68 9.04 -15.29
C ALA A 318 20.19 9.23 -15.09
N THR A 319 20.69 10.41 -15.43
CA THR A 319 22.06 10.84 -15.14
C THR A 319 22.06 12.29 -14.68
N GLN A 320 23.10 12.68 -13.95
CA GLN A 320 23.35 14.06 -13.56
C GLN A 320 24.56 14.65 -14.33
N ALA A 321 25.15 13.89 -15.26
CA ALA A 321 26.26 14.39 -16.06
C ALA A 321 25.81 15.55 -16.96
N GLU A 322 26.47 16.68 -16.84
CA GLU A 322 26.15 17.86 -17.61
C GLU A 322 26.42 17.62 -19.11
N GLY A 323 25.53 18.03 -19.96
CA GLY A 323 25.64 17.86 -21.39
C GLY A 323 25.22 16.49 -21.95
N ALA A 324 25.07 15.46 -21.09
CA ALA A 324 24.56 14.17 -21.49
C ALA A 324 23.02 14.14 -21.46
N VAL A 325 22.42 13.42 -22.43
CA VAL A 325 20.95 13.31 -22.54
C VAL A 325 20.54 11.86 -22.58
N ILE A 326 19.51 11.52 -21.77
CA ILE A 326 18.86 10.22 -21.83
C ILE A 326 17.45 10.41 -22.37
N THR A 327 17.17 9.74 -23.51
CA THR A 327 15.83 9.67 -24.09
C THR A 327 15.40 8.21 -24.10
N ASP A 328 14.33 7.91 -23.38
CA ASP A 328 13.86 6.54 -23.11
C ASP A 328 14.98 5.65 -22.52
N ALA A 329 15.50 4.72 -23.27
CA ALA A 329 16.60 3.84 -22.87
C ALA A 329 17.87 4.10 -23.69
N THR A 330 18.05 5.31 -24.22
CA THR A 330 19.20 5.69 -25.04
C THR A 330 19.97 6.82 -24.36
N LEU A 331 21.24 6.60 -24.08
CA LEU A 331 22.18 7.61 -23.61
C LEU A 331 22.91 8.21 -24.79
N ASP A 332 22.76 9.51 -24.96
CA ASP A 332 23.53 10.34 -25.88
C ASP A 332 24.51 11.18 -25.06
N TRP A 333 25.79 11.18 -25.48
CA TRP A 333 26.83 11.94 -24.79
C TRP A 333 26.67 13.46 -24.96
N GLY A 334 26.03 13.89 -26.06
CA GLY A 334 25.77 15.30 -26.33
C GLY A 334 27.03 16.17 -26.26
N THR A 335 27.03 17.09 -25.31
CA THR A 335 28.17 17.98 -25.03
C THR A 335 28.95 17.62 -23.78
N CYS A 336 28.68 16.44 -23.22
CA CYS A 336 29.38 15.99 -22.01
C CYS A 336 30.88 15.80 -22.25
N ASP A 337 31.70 16.36 -21.39
CA ASP A 337 33.16 16.33 -21.42
C ASP A 337 33.78 15.29 -20.48
N GLU A 338 32.97 14.42 -19.90
CA GLU A 338 33.43 13.35 -19.04
C GLU A 338 33.63 12.04 -19.82
N LEU A 339 34.70 11.29 -19.51
CA LEU A 339 34.96 9.96 -20.06
C LEU A 339 34.04 8.88 -19.49
N SER A 340 33.34 9.18 -18.41
CA SER A 340 32.49 8.24 -17.72
C SER A 340 31.25 8.93 -17.17
N ILE A 341 30.09 8.39 -17.48
CA ILE A 341 28.79 8.89 -17.04
C ILE A 341 28.20 7.91 -16.05
N VAL A 342 27.84 8.40 -14.87
CA VAL A 342 27.08 7.63 -13.89
C VAL A 342 25.62 7.67 -14.24
N VAL A 343 25.00 6.50 -14.36
CA VAL A 343 23.60 6.31 -14.71
C VAL A 343 22.90 5.54 -13.59
N THR A 344 21.69 5.94 -13.27
CA THR A 344 20.79 5.20 -12.38
C THR A 344 19.68 4.56 -13.18
N ALA A 345 19.34 3.30 -12.85
CA ALA A 345 18.20 2.58 -13.38
C ALA A 345 17.19 2.35 -12.27
N GLN A 346 15.96 2.81 -12.44
CA GLN A 346 14.88 2.67 -11.48
C GLN A 346 13.69 1.96 -12.11
N VAL A 347 13.17 0.93 -11.43
CA VAL A 347 11.89 0.35 -11.83
C VAL A 347 10.78 1.33 -11.51
N MET A 348 9.93 1.58 -12.48
CA MET A 348 8.70 2.36 -12.33
C MET A 348 7.50 1.49 -12.69
N TYR A 349 6.46 1.53 -11.87
CA TYR A 349 5.21 0.85 -12.13
C TYR A 349 4.03 1.77 -11.83
N GLY A 350 3.20 2.04 -12.84
CA GLY A 350 2.09 2.98 -12.70
C GLY A 350 2.50 4.39 -12.27
N GLY A 351 3.73 4.81 -12.62
CA GLY A 351 4.30 6.11 -12.22
C GLY A 351 4.93 6.14 -10.83
N LYS A 352 4.98 5.02 -10.12
CA LYS A 352 5.62 4.88 -8.80
C LYS A 352 6.96 4.15 -8.91
N ALA A 353 7.96 4.62 -8.17
CA ALA A 353 9.24 3.94 -8.05
C ALA A 353 9.09 2.68 -7.19
N LEU A 354 9.65 1.57 -7.65
CA LEU A 354 9.68 0.30 -6.93
C LEU A 354 11.11 -0.13 -6.64
N GLY A 355 11.37 -0.52 -5.41
CA GLY A 355 12.68 -0.99 -4.98
C GLY A 355 13.76 0.09 -5.00
N GLU A 356 14.98 -0.30 -4.73
CA GLU A 356 16.14 0.58 -4.75
C GLU A 356 16.68 0.72 -6.18
N PRO A 357 17.09 1.93 -6.60
CA PRO A 357 17.70 2.14 -7.88
C PRO A 357 19.06 1.42 -7.98
N LYS A 358 19.40 0.95 -9.17
CA LYS A 358 20.74 0.44 -9.49
C LYS A 358 21.57 1.52 -10.15
N THR A 359 22.80 1.71 -9.65
CA THR A 359 23.75 2.67 -10.18
C THR A 359 24.84 1.93 -10.95
N PHE A 360 25.21 2.42 -12.11
CA PHE A 360 26.25 1.87 -12.94
C PHE A 360 26.96 2.98 -13.73
N THR A 361 28.09 2.66 -14.33
CA THR A 361 28.89 3.61 -15.10
C THR A 361 28.97 3.21 -16.56
N VAL A 362 28.68 4.13 -17.45
CA VAL A 362 28.95 3.98 -18.88
C VAL A 362 30.18 4.82 -19.22
N SER A 363 31.20 4.19 -19.79
CA SER A 363 32.47 4.86 -20.12
C SER A 363 32.72 4.83 -21.63
N ILE A 364 33.48 5.78 -22.09
CA ILE A 364 34.13 5.76 -23.42
C ILE A 364 35.62 5.52 -23.21
N ALA A 365 36.26 4.91 -24.18
CA ALA A 365 37.71 4.87 -24.20
C ALA A 365 38.26 6.29 -24.40
N ASP A 366 39.30 6.67 -23.65
CA ASP A 366 39.97 7.94 -23.90
C ASP A 366 40.57 7.92 -25.33
N PRO A 367 40.17 8.86 -26.21
CA PRO A 367 40.58 8.86 -27.62
C PRO A 367 42.10 9.05 -27.81
N ILE A 368 42.75 9.55 -26.81
CA ILE A 368 44.22 9.75 -26.81
C ILE A 368 44.95 9.00 -25.67
N ALA A 369 44.31 7.94 -25.08
CA ALA A 369 44.96 7.15 -23.99
C ALA A 369 46.34 6.66 -24.35
N ASP A 370 46.47 6.18 -25.61
CA ASP A 370 47.73 5.68 -26.17
C ASP A 370 48.51 6.75 -26.96
N ALA A 371 48.09 8.01 -26.87
CA ALA A 371 48.79 9.10 -27.54
C ALA A 371 50.12 9.35 -26.85
N THR A 372 51.17 9.44 -27.69
CA THR A 372 52.48 9.80 -27.25
C THR A 372 52.81 11.21 -27.75
N ILE A 373 53.24 12.05 -26.80
CA ILE A 373 53.86 13.34 -27.17
C ILE A 373 55.31 13.06 -27.48
N ALA A 374 55.62 13.03 -28.75
CA ALA A 374 57.00 12.97 -29.19
C ALA A 374 57.60 14.39 -29.18
N VAL A 375 58.68 14.54 -28.50
CA VAL A 375 59.41 15.82 -28.42
C VAL A 375 60.83 15.61 -28.96
N GLU A 376 61.14 16.31 -30.05
CA GLU A 376 62.53 16.35 -30.54
C GLU A 376 63.32 17.34 -29.68
N THR A 377 64.59 17.01 -29.42
CA THR A 377 65.50 17.97 -28.75
C THR A 377 65.91 19.03 -29.74
N GLY A 378 65.49 20.26 -29.46
CA GLY A 378 65.89 21.41 -30.27
C GLY A 378 67.37 21.79 -30.10
N LYS A 379 67.92 22.35 -31.17
CA LYS A 379 69.24 22.93 -31.10
C LYS A 379 69.19 24.35 -31.67
N LEU A 380 69.78 25.27 -30.93
CA LEU A 380 69.85 26.65 -31.35
C LEU A 380 71.33 27.11 -31.24
N VAL A 381 71.87 27.54 -32.31
CA VAL A 381 73.27 28.02 -32.35
C VAL A 381 73.26 29.54 -32.35
N ALA A 382 73.77 30.10 -31.26
CA ALA A 382 73.85 31.56 -31.08
C ALA A 382 74.82 32.17 -32.11
N LYS A 383 74.55 33.41 -32.54
CA LYS A 383 75.36 34.19 -33.43
C LYS A 383 75.72 35.52 -32.79
N VAL A 384 76.83 36.09 -33.24
CA VAL A 384 77.35 37.32 -32.66
C VAL A 384 76.55 38.54 -33.07
N ASP A 385 76.16 38.60 -34.33
CA ASP A 385 75.70 39.82 -34.95
C ASP A 385 74.15 39.74 -35.34
N GLU A 386 73.48 38.72 -34.88
CA GLU A 386 72.07 38.58 -35.19
C GLU A 386 71.27 37.74 -34.13
N ASP A 387 70.05 38.07 -33.95
CA ASP A 387 69.12 37.26 -33.16
C ASP A 387 68.86 35.95 -33.89
N VAL A 388 68.85 34.84 -33.14
CA VAL A 388 68.52 33.51 -33.66
C VAL A 388 67.28 33.01 -32.97
N THR A 389 66.33 32.54 -33.74
CA THR A 389 65.04 32.11 -33.25
C THR A 389 64.78 30.65 -33.59
N LEU A 390 63.98 30.01 -32.72
CA LEU A 390 63.45 28.69 -32.95
C LEU A 390 61.95 28.66 -32.54
N ASP A 391 61.10 28.32 -33.45
CA ASP A 391 59.74 28.02 -33.14
C ASP A 391 59.69 26.63 -32.48
N VAL A 392 59.45 26.59 -31.18
CA VAL A 392 59.50 25.35 -30.42
C VAL A 392 58.31 24.44 -30.67
N ALA A 393 57.24 24.96 -31.23
CA ALA A 393 56.08 24.15 -31.67
C ALA A 393 56.48 23.12 -32.73
N THR A 394 57.50 23.41 -33.54
CA THR A 394 58.01 22.48 -34.58
C THR A 394 58.67 21.23 -34.02
N LEU A 395 58.96 21.21 -32.70
CA LEU A 395 59.58 20.08 -31.98
C LEU A 395 58.53 19.11 -31.45
N LEU A 396 57.27 19.45 -31.53
CA LEU A 396 56.16 18.64 -30.93
C LEU A 396 55.46 17.83 -32.00
N THR A 397 55.22 16.56 -31.75
CA THR A 397 54.32 15.72 -32.48
C THR A 397 53.45 14.91 -31.50
N LEU A 398 52.13 15.06 -31.59
CA LEU A 398 51.19 14.26 -30.81
C LEU A 398 50.49 13.27 -31.77
N LYS A 399 50.70 11.98 -31.55
CA LYS A 399 50.01 10.91 -32.23
C LYS A 399 48.89 10.40 -31.34
N ALA A 400 47.67 10.48 -31.87
CA ALA A 400 46.48 9.88 -31.26
C ALA A 400 46.34 8.41 -31.63
N VAL A 401 45.31 7.75 -31.07
CA VAL A 401 44.92 6.37 -31.42
C VAL A 401 44.82 6.21 -32.94
N ASN A 402 45.35 5.15 -33.50
CA ASN A 402 45.45 4.85 -34.96
C ASN A 402 46.39 5.74 -35.78
N ASP A 403 47.47 6.20 -35.20
CA ASP A 403 48.49 7.05 -35.89
C ASP A 403 47.97 8.35 -36.49
N VAL A 404 46.77 8.81 -36.09
CA VAL A 404 46.28 10.12 -36.48
C VAL A 404 47.03 11.21 -35.74
N ASN A 405 47.77 12.05 -36.48
CA ASN A 405 48.38 13.21 -35.88
C ASN A 405 47.30 14.21 -35.49
N VAL A 406 47.23 14.53 -34.20
CA VAL A 406 46.33 15.58 -33.68
C VAL A 406 47.01 16.95 -33.69
N PHE A 407 48.33 16.96 -33.69
CA PHE A 407 49.17 18.15 -33.85
C PHE A 407 50.45 17.77 -34.58
N ASP A 408 50.78 18.50 -35.61
CA ASP A 408 52.05 18.38 -36.30
C ASP A 408 52.82 19.69 -36.24
N GLY A 409 53.81 19.69 -35.39
CA GLY A 409 54.65 20.86 -35.15
C GLY A 409 55.46 21.27 -36.39
N SER A 410 55.70 20.36 -37.37
CA SER A 410 56.48 20.68 -38.55
C SER A 410 55.82 21.72 -39.47
N THR A 411 54.51 21.83 -39.39
CA THR A 411 53.72 22.79 -40.17
C THR A 411 53.22 23.99 -39.39
N ASN A 412 53.50 24.00 -38.09
CA ASN A 412 52.92 24.94 -37.10
C ASN A 412 51.39 25.09 -37.21
N ALA A 413 50.77 24.06 -37.73
CA ALA A 413 49.30 23.98 -37.86
C ALA A 413 48.79 22.97 -36.88
N GLN A 414 47.78 23.35 -36.07
CA GLN A 414 46.91 22.34 -35.53
C GLN A 414 46.45 21.46 -36.67
N ASN A 415 46.71 20.17 -36.57
CA ASN A 415 46.13 19.27 -37.54
C ASN A 415 44.62 19.54 -37.57
N THR A 416 44.08 19.71 -38.75
CA THR A 416 42.65 20.00 -39.00
C THR A 416 41.74 18.87 -38.54
N ASN A 417 42.27 17.82 -37.94
CA ASN A 417 41.46 16.80 -37.27
C ASN A 417 40.85 17.39 -35.99
N THR A 418 39.75 18.10 -36.12
CA THR A 418 39.00 18.71 -35.04
C THR A 418 38.26 17.72 -34.19
N ALA A 419 38.44 16.40 -34.46
CA ALA A 419 37.81 15.34 -33.70
C ALA A 419 38.15 15.38 -32.18
N VAL A 420 39.31 15.93 -31.89
CA VAL A 420 39.73 16.21 -30.55
C VAL A 420 40.20 17.66 -30.50
N ALA A 421 39.27 18.58 -30.28
CA ALA A 421 39.61 19.98 -30.11
C ALA A 421 40.64 20.10 -28.98
N ALA A 422 41.85 20.55 -29.32
CA ALA A 422 42.90 20.63 -28.33
C ALA A 422 43.62 21.96 -28.44
N THR A 423 44.03 22.46 -27.30
CA THR A 423 44.88 23.62 -27.20
C THR A 423 46.22 23.20 -26.61
N ILE A 424 47.29 23.80 -27.07
CA ILE A 424 48.62 23.64 -26.48
C ILE A 424 48.94 24.88 -25.69
N GLU A 425 49.19 24.65 -24.41
CA GLU A 425 49.62 25.69 -23.50
C GLU A 425 51.12 25.53 -23.24
N TYR A 426 51.85 26.60 -23.39
CA TYR A 426 53.30 26.64 -23.11
C TYR A 426 53.49 27.33 -21.78
N GLY A 427 54.20 26.67 -20.85
CA GLY A 427 54.54 27.24 -19.58
C GLY A 427 55.82 28.11 -19.64
N GLU A 428 56.18 28.66 -18.50
CA GLU A 428 57.41 29.46 -18.40
C GLU A 428 58.65 28.60 -18.67
N ALA A 429 59.53 29.12 -19.48
CA ALA A 429 60.80 28.46 -19.80
C ALA A 429 61.77 28.48 -18.58
N VAL A 430 62.30 27.31 -18.30
CA VAL A 430 63.36 27.17 -17.27
C VAL A 430 64.71 27.10 -17.99
N VAL A 431 65.56 28.05 -17.74
CA VAL A 431 66.89 28.14 -18.33
C VAL A 431 67.88 27.61 -17.32
N SER A 432 68.71 26.64 -17.72
CA SER A 432 69.69 25.97 -16.79
C SER A 432 70.70 26.90 -16.23
N ILE A 433 71.10 27.88 -17.01
CA ILE A 433 71.99 28.97 -16.62
C ILE A 433 71.28 30.28 -16.97
N PRO A 434 70.82 31.08 -15.98
CA PRO A 434 70.17 32.35 -16.29
C PRO A 434 71.08 33.25 -17.16
N ASP A 435 70.57 33.50 -18.41
CA ASP A 435 71.23 34.40 -19.35
C ASP A 435 70.16 35.28 -19.96
N GLY A 436 70.28 36.58 -19.75
CA GLY A 436 69.27 37.55 -20.21
C GLY A 436 69.10 37.64 -21.72
N ARG A 437 70.00 36.97 -22.51
CA ARG A 437 69.91 36.87 -23.95
C ARG A 437 68.90 35.76 -24.42
N VAL A 438 68.63 34.78 -23.57
CA VAL A 438 67.70 33.68 -23.88
C VAL A 438 66.33 34.09 -23.43
N LYS A 439 65.43 34.26 -24.35
CA LYS A 439 64.04 34.68 -24.11
C LYS A 439 63.10 33.72 -24.79
N PHE A 440 62.06 33.36 -24.08
CA PHE A 440 60.97 32.57 -24.62
C PHE A 440 59.68 33.37 -24.54
N ASP A 441 58.99 33.46 -25.64
CA ASP A 441 57.65 34.03 -25.75
C ASP A 441 56.65 32.90 -25.92
N ALA A 442 55.80 32.71 -24.91
CA ALA A 442 54.81 31.64 -24.89
C ALA A 442 53.64 31.88 -25.86
N GLU A 443 53.35 33.14 -26.24
CA GLU A 443 52.29 33.47 -27.18
C GLU A 443 52.65 33.15 -28.62
N SER A 444 53.92 33.50 -29.01
CA SER A 444 54.44 33.23 -30.33
C SER A 444 55.15 31.89 -30.49
N HIS A 445 55.32 31.16 -29.37
CA HIS A 445 56.08 29.89 -29.27
C HIS A 445 57.56 30.00 -29.69
N VAL A 446 58.09 31.17 -29.64
CA VAL A 446 59.46 31.45 -30.15
C VAL A 446 60.46 31.57 -29.02
N LEU A 447 61.48 30.73 -29.09
CA LEU A 447 62.66 30.86 -28.31
C LEU A 447 63.66 31.72 -29.10
N THR A 448 64.09 32.81 -28.53
CA THR A 448 65.07 33.75 -29.12
C THR A 448 66.33 33.78 -28.32
N VAL A 449 67.45 33.70 -29.01
CA VAL A 449 68.73 34.07 -28.48
C VAL A 449 69.12 35.41 -29.12
N VAL A 450 69.08 36.46 -28.31
CA VAL A 450 69.40 37.81 -28.77
C VAL A 450 70.87 37.87 -29.11
N GLU A 451 71.27 38.71 -30.07
CA GLU A 451 72.62 38.86 -30.52
C GLU A 451 73.66 38.74 -29.36
N GLY A 452 74.54 37.83 -29.55
CA GLY A 452 75.33 37.37 -28.42
C GLY A 452 76.70 38.00 -28.29
N GLY A 453 76.87 39.23 -28.01
CA GLY A 453 78.15 39.87 -27.64
C GLY A 453 79.36 38.93 -27.58
N ASP A 454 79.91 38.70 -26.48
CA ASP A 454 81.12 37.84 -26.28
C ASP A 454 80.66 36.34 -26.15
N LEU A 455 80.54 35.63 -27.27
CA LEU A 455 80.19 34.23 -27.30
C LEU A 455 81.23 33.27 -26.75
N GLU A 456 82.46 33.73 -26.51
CA GLU A 456 83.53 32.89 -25.92
C GLU A 456 83.25 32.52 -24.46
N LEU A 457 82.37 33.29 -23.81
CA LEU A 457 81.95 33.06 -22.44
C LEU A 457 80.67 32.28 -22.34
N MET A 458 80.05 32.02 -23.48
CA MET A 458 78.78 31.31 -23.50
C MET A 458 78.97 29.82 -23.24
N LYS A 459 78.36 29.33 -22.14
CA LYS A 459 78.25 27.92 -21.88
C LYS A 459 77.07 27.33 -22.59
N GLU A 460 77.05 26.02 -22.85
CA GLU A 460 75.87 25.32 -23.28
C GLU A 460 74.73 25.53 -22.29
N ILE A 461 73.63 26.04 -22.75
CA ILE A 461 72.48 26.36 -21.97
C ILE A 461 71.36 25.40 -22.39
N THR A 462 70.76 24.72 -21.41
CA THR A 462 69.53 23.93 -21.65
C THR A 462 68.33 24.77 -21.26
N VAL A 463 67.41 24.91 -22.19
CA VAL A 463 66.08 25.54 -21.98
C VAL A 463 65.03 24.45 -21.95
N THR A 464 64.28 24.39 -20.86
CA THR A 464 63.19 23.43 -20.67
C THR A 464 61.89 24.20 -20.64
N ILE A 465 60.95 23.88 -21.54
CA ILE A 465 59.65 24.52 -21.64
C ILE A 465 58.61 23.48 -21.36
N PRO A 466 57.86 23.61 -20.25
CA PRO A 466 56.71 22.74 -19.99
C PRO A 466 55.61 22.96 -21.04
N VAL A 467 55.03 21.89 -21.52
CA VAL A 467 53.94 21.94 -22.49
C VAL A 467 52.77 21.11 -21.98
N LYS A 468 51.60 21.67 -22.08
CA LYS A 468 50.35 21.04 -21.70
C LYS A 468 49.44 20.98 -22.92
N TYR A 469 49.01 19.79 -23.25
CA TYR A 469 48.03 19.55 -24.28
C TYR A 469 46.69 19.35 -23.60
N VAL A 470 45.74 20.28 -23.79
CA VAL A 470 44.42 20.29 -23.21
C VAL A 470 43.38 19.93 -24.28
N TYR A 471 42.58 18.94 -24.03
CA TYR A 471 41.54 18.48 -24.95
C TYR A 471 40.25 18.23 -24.18
N THR A 472 39.17 17.91 -24.88
CA THR A 472 37.81 17.79 -24.28
C THR A 472 37.75 16.90 -23.05
N PHE A 473 38.48 15.78 -23.03
CA PHE A 473 38.40 14.78 -21.96
C PHE A 473 39.59 14.78 -21.00
N GLY A 474 40.42 15.75 -21.01
CA GLY A 474 41.55 15.80 -20.10
C GLY A 474 42.80 16.54 -20.58
N GLU A 475 43.95 16.19 -20.06
CA GLU A 475 45.21 16.82 -20.40
C GLU A 475 46.38 15.83 -20.50
N ARG A 476 47.39 16.19 -21.29
CA ARG A 476 48.68 15.50 -21.34
C ARG A 476 49.78 16.53 -21.20
N THR A 477 50.86 16.16 -20.56
CA THR A 477 52.03 17.05 -20.32
C THR A 477 53.28 16.49 -20.93
N ALA A 478 54.15 17.39 -21.41
CA ALA A 478 55.47 17.08 -21.90
C ALA A 478 56.43 18.22 -21.60
N GLN A 479 57.71 18.04 -21.93
CA GLN A 479 58.72 19.08 -21.82
C GLN A 479 59.49 19.17 -23.13
N ILE A 480 59.57 20.36 -23.66
CA ILE A 480 60.46 20.67 -24.78
C ILE A 480 61.84 21.01 -24.19
N VAL A 481 62.85 20.39 -24.74
CA VAL A 481 64.25 20.66 -24.36
C VAL A 481 64.97 21.25 -25.57
N VAL A 482 65.56 22.42 -25.40
CA VAL A 482 66.37 23.08 -26.40
C VAL A 482 67.76 23.31 -25.87
N ASN A 483 68.75 22.81 -26.58
CA ASN A 483 70.15 23.08 -26.28
C ASN A 483 70.64 24.27 -27.11
N VAL A 484 71.00 25.32 -26.40
CA VAL A 484 71.61 26.54 -26.98
C VAL A 484 73.14 26.43 -26.85
N THR A 485 73.80 26.47 -28.01
CA THR A 485 75.28 26.39 -28.12
C THR A 485 75.80 27.61 -28.83
N LYS A 486 77.09 27.78 -28.80
CA LYS A 486 77.75 28.80 -29.58
C LYS A 486 78.14 28.29 -30.97
#